data_23473014298e6b24bd11c235b46b4003
#
_entry.id   23473014298e6b24bd11c235b46b4003
#
_cell.length_a   1.000
_cell.length_b   1.000
_cell.length_c   1.000
_cell.angle_alpha   90.00
_cell.angle_beta   90.00
_cell.angle_gamma   90.00
#
_symmetry.space_group_name_H-M   'P 1'
#
loop_
_entity.id
_entity.type
_entity.pdbx_description
1 polymer ?
#
loop_
_entity_poly.entity_id
_entity_poly.type
_entity_poly.pdbx_seq_one_letter_code
_entity_poly.pdbx_strand_id
1 'polypeptide(L)'
;YALGGWVLNDSAGVGIEAEGTAAALDAFAAALADEAPRAALVTAVTWQAITPCGERTFRILPSPAGTRAATLVSPDLGVCADCRREILSAGDRRYGYAFTNCTNCGPRYSIIRGVPYDRPLTSMAMFPMCPACQREYDDPRDRRFHAQPNACAVCGPAYRLLVAGAAQAGDPLAAARRVVAEGGIL
;
A
#
# COMPACT_ATOMS: atom_id res chain seq x y z
N TYR A 1 11.29 -16.55 8.97
CA TYR A 1 11.04 -17.26 10.24
C TYR A 1 10.60 -18.71 10.02
N ALA A 2 10.21 -19.11 8.78
CA ALA A 2 9.71 -20.46 8.46
C ALA A 2 8.51 -20.87 9.36
N LEU A 3 7.56 -19.98 9.54
CA LEU A 3 6.33 -20.19 10.32
C LEU A 3 5.18 -20.63 9.41
N GLY A 4 4.31 -21.50 9.91
CA GLY A 4 2.97 -21.73 9.37
C GLY A 4 1.95 -20.85 10.07
N GLY A 5 0.74 -20.70 9.50
CA GLY A 5 -0.33 -19.96 10.12
C GLY A 5 -1.01 -18.95 9.19
N TRP A 6 -1.55 -17.89 9.77
CA TRP A 6 -2.26 -16.86 9.02
C TRP A 6 -2.21 -15.50 9.71
N VAL A 7 -2.49 -14.45 8.92
CA VAL A 7 -2.72 -13.08 9.38
C VAL A 7 -3.99 -12.54 8.73
N LEU A 8 -4.75 -11.76 9.48
CA LEU A 8 -5.88 -10.99 8.96
C LEU A 8 -5.98 -9.63 9.65
N ASN A 9 -6.61 -8.68 8.98
CA ASN A 9 -7.05 -7.43 9.59
C ASN A 9 -8.53 -7.54 9.95
N ASP A 10 -8.88 -7.10 11.16
CA ASP A 10 -10.26 -6.95 11.59
C ASP A 10 -10.52 -5.57 12.20
N SER A 11 -11.68 -5.39 12.82
CA SER A 11 -12.04 -4.12 13.46
C SER A 11 -11.25 -3.80 14.72
N ALA A 12 -10.59 -4.78 15.34
CA ALA A 12 -9.80 -4.62 16.56
C ALA A 12 -8.30 -4.41 16.27
N GLY A 13 -7.85 -4.74 15.07
CA GLY A 13 -6.47 -4.60 14.65
C GLY A 13 -5.99 -5.71 13.73
N VAL A 14 -4.86 -6.32 14.05
CA VAL A 14 -4.26 -7.41 13.28
C VAL A 14 -4.28 -8.69 14.12
N GLY A 15 -5.01 -9.69 13.66
CA GLY A 15 -5.01 -11.04 14.23
C GLY A 15 -3.97 -11.93 13.53
N ILE A 16 -3.16 -12.64 14.29
CA ILE A 16 -2.13 -13.55 13.77
C ILE A 16 -2.21 -14.86 14.54
N GLU A 17 -2.23 -15.99 13.83
CA GLU A 17 -1.86 -17.28 14.38
C GLU A 17 -0.57 -17.76 13.72
N ALA A 18 0.37 -18.23 14.51
CA ALA A 18 1.66 -18.66 14.02
C ALA A 18 2.10 -19.97 14.69
N GLU A 19 2.61 -20.91 13.90
CA GLU A 19 3.15 -22.18 14.35
C GLU A 19 4.60 -22.33 13.86
N GLY A 20 5.46 -22.83 14.76
CA GLY A 20 6.87 -23.06 14.45
C GLY A 20 7.67 -23.45 15.69
N THR A 21 8.99 -23.39 15.58
CA THR A 21 9.84 -23.60 16.75
C THR A 21 9.72 -22.43 17.74
N ALA A 22 9.93 -22.68 19.02
CA ALA A 22 9.89 -21.63 20.04
C ALA A 22 10.81 -20.44 19.67
N ALA A 23 12.04 -20.72 19.25
CA ALA A 23 12.98 -19.68 18.84
C ALA A 23 12.49 -18.85 17.64
N ALA A 24 11.80 -19.46 16.66
CA ALA A 24 11.24 -18.75 15.51
C ALA A 24 10.03 -17.90 15.90
N LEU A 25 9.20 -18.37 16.81
CA LEU A 25 8.05 -17.63 17.34
C LEU A 25 8.51 -16.44 18.18
N ASP A 26 9.51 -16.60 19.05
CA ASP A 26 10.09 -15.52 19.84
C ASP A 26 10.70 -14.43 18.95
N ALA A 27 11.50 -14.83 17.95
CA ALA A 27 12.09 -13.91 16.98
C ALA A 27 11.02 -13.16 16.17
N PHE A 28 9.96 -13.84 15.76
CA PHE A 28 8.84 -13.23 15.04
C PHE A 28 8.08 -12.23 15.94
N ALA A 29 7.79 -12.60 17.19
CA ALA A 29 7.11 -11.71 18.13
C ALA A 29 7.90 -10.42 18.39
N ALA A 30 9.24 -10.51 18.53
CA ALA A 30 10.10 -9.33 18.65
C ALA A 30 10.05 -8.47 17.38
N ALA A 31 10.16 -9.08 16.20
CA ALA A 31 10.16 -8.37 14.93
C ALA A 31 8.83 -7.62 14.65
N LEU A 32 7.69 -8.08 15.16
CA LEU A 32 6.41 -7.37 15.02
C LEU A 32 6.44 -5.94 15.57
N ALA A 33 7.20 -5.70 16.63
CA ALA A 33 7.39 -4.37 17.21
C ALA A 33 8.58 -3.64 16.60
N ASP A 34 9.72 -4.32 16.45
CA ASP A 34 11.00 -3.69 16.10
C ASP A 34 11.15 -3.42 14.59
N GLU A 35 10.53 -4.26 13.76
CA GLU A 35 10.60 -4.17 12.29
C GLU A 35 9.28 -3.70 11.66
N ALA A 36 8.38 -3.14 12.46
CA ALA A 36 7.11 -2.64 11.96
C ALA A 36 7.31 -1.62 10.82
N PRO A 37 6.52 -1.66 9.75
CA PRO A 37 6.57 -0.65 8.69
C PRO A 37 6.44 0.76 9.28
N ARG A 38 7.20 1.71 8.74
CA ARG A 38 7.26 3.09 9.25
C ARG A 38 5.89 3.78 9.41
N ALA A 39 4.90 3.36 8.63
CA ALA A 39 3.53 3.87 8.69
C ALA A 39 2.64 3.10 9.69
N ALA A 40 3.11 1.99 10.25
CA ALA A 40 2.37 1.22 11.23
C ALA A 40 2.54 1.84 12.63
N LEU A 41 1.43 1.96 13.34
CA LEU A 41 1.41 2.31 14.75
C LEU A 41 1.07 1.06 15.57
N VAL A 42 2.10 0.36 16.03
CA VAL A 42 1.92 -0.78 16.94
C VAL A 42 1.76 -0.25 18.35
N THR A 43 0.54 -0.27 18.87
CA THR A 43 0.24 0.22 20.22
C THR A 43 0.47 -0.84 21.29
N ALA A 44 0.23 -2.11 20.96
CA ALA A 44 0.48 -3.25 21.83
C ALA A 44 0.58 -4.53 20.99
N VAL A 45 1.39 -5.47 21.44
CA VAL A 45 1.42 -6.85 20.98
C VAL A 45 1.07 -7.74 22.18
N THR A 46 -0.01 -8.48 22.06
CA THR A 46 -0.40 -9.48 23.06
C THR A 46 -0.47 -10.84 22.41
N TRP A 47 -0.05 -11.88 23.10
CA TRP A 47 -0.10 -13.22 22.57
C TRP A 47 -0.47 -14.25 23.64
N GLN A 48 -0.98 -15.39 23.21
CA GLN A 48 -1.29 -16.52 24.05
C GLN A 48 -0.96 -17.82 23.32
N ALA A 49 -0.57 -18.83 24.07
CA ALA A 49 -0.34 -20.15 23.50
C ALA A 49 -1.67 -20.79 23.08
N ILE A 50 -1.69 -21.37 21.89
CA ILE A 50 -2.81 -22.15 21.34
C ILE A 50 -2.35 -23.57 21.01
N THR A 51 -3.29 -24.50 20.83
CA THR A 51 -2.99 -25.84 20.37
C THR A 51 -2.56 -25.80 18.91
N PRO A 52 -1.38 -26.36 18.54
CA PRO A 52 -0.94 -26.42 17.16
C PRO A 52 -1.93 -27.18 16.27
N CYS A 53 -2.21 -26.64 15.08
CA CYS A 53 -3.08 -27.25 14.08
C CYS A 53 -2.30 -27.95 12.95
N GLY A 54 -0.96 -27.84 12.94
CA GLY A 54 -0.08 -28.43 11.95
C GLY A 54 0.03 -27.61 10.67
N GLU A 55 -0.20 -26.30 10.73
CA GLU A 55 -0.06 -25.40 9.60
C GLU A 55 1.41 -25.32 9.14
N ARG A 56 1.61 -25.51 7.82
CA ARG A 56 2.95 -25.51 7.20
C ARG A 56 3.21 -24.30 6.30
N THR A 57 2.18 -23.54 6.00
CA THR A 57 2.26 -22.35 5.12
C THR A 57 1.67 -21.16 5.84
N PHE A 58 2.22 -19.98 5.61
CA PHE A 58 1.67 -18.74 6.14
C PHE A 58 0.77 -18.07 5.11
N ARG A 59 -0.45 -17.68 5.51
CA ARG A 59 -1.48 -17.14 4.61
C ARG A 59 -1.97 -15.78 5.08
N ILE A 60 -2.29 -14.91 4.14
CA ILE A 60 -3.05 -13.68 4.40
C ILE A 60 -4.52 -13.99 4.15
N LEU A 61 -5.34 -13.87 5.17
CA LEU A 61 -6.78 -14.11 5.06
C LEU A 61 -7.51 -12.81 4.68
N PRO A 62 -8.63 -12.91 3.94
CA PRO A 62 -9.49 -11.77 3.67
C PRO A 62 -10.02 -11.15 4.98
N SER A 63 -10.09 -9.84 5.02
CA SER A 63 -10.72 -9.12 6.14
C SER A 63 -12.21 -9.50 6.24
N PRO A 64 -12.76 -9.80 7.44
CA PRO A 64 -14.17 -10.13 7.59
C PRO A 64 -15.07 -8.99 7.13
N ALA A 65 -16.09 -9.30 6.32
CA ALA A 65 -17.07 -8.32 5.89
C ALA A 65 -18.02 -7.94 7.06
N GLY A 66 -18.37 -6.66 7.17
CA GLY A 66 -19.44 -6.20 8.08
C GLY A 66 -19.04 -5.91 9.52
N THR A 67 -17.77 -5.98 9.89
CA THR A 67 -17.32 -5.52 11.20
C THR A 67 -17.29 -3.98 11.24
N ARG A 68 -17.82 -3.39 12.32
CA ARG A 68 -17.80 -1.94 12.53
C ARG A 68 -16.33 -1.50 12.60
N ALA A 69 -15.88 -0.71 11.60
CA ALA A 69 -14.49 -0.33 11.51
C ALA A 69 -14.09 0.54 12.70
N ALA A 70 -13.26 0.00 13.57
CA ALA A 70 -12.55 0.74 14.62
C ALA A 70 -11.13 1.15 14.18
N THR A 71 -10.70 0.68 12.98
CA THR A 71 -9.37 0.96 12.45
C THR A 71 -9.28 2.43 12.06
N LEU A 72 -8.33 3.14 12.66
CA LEU A 72 -8.04 4.52 12.30
C LEU A 72 -7.48 4.58 10.87
N VAL A 73 -8.01 5.51 10.09
CA VAL A 73 -7.48 5.80 8.76
C VAL A 73 -6.23 6.66 8.93
N SER A 74 -5.09 6.17 8.46
CA SER A 74 -3.85 6.94 8.47
C SER A 74 -3.94 8.15 7.53
N PRO A 75 -3.41 9.32 7.93
CA PRO A 75 -3.24 10.45 7.02
C PRO A 75 -2.26 10.11 5.89
N ASP A 76 -2.28 10.89 4.82
CA ASP A 76 -1.30 10.76 3.74
C ASP A 76 0.11 11.02 4.26
N LEU A 77 1.02 10.11 3.96
CA LEU A 77 2.45 10.29 4.20
C LEU A 77 3.13 10.80 2.93
N GLY A 78 4.20 11.55 3.10
CA GLY A 78 5.05 11.98 1.99
C GLY A 78 5.68 10.78 1.27
N VAL A 79 6.03 10.98 -0.01
CA VAL A 79 6.72 9.97 -0.81
C VAL A 79 8.05 9.57 -0.16
N CYS A 80 8.33 8.28 -0.01
CA CYS A 80 9.60 7.79 0.55
C CYS A 80 10.76 7.97 -0.44
N ALA A 81 11.99 7.89 0.07
CA ALA A 81 13.21 8.09 -0.72
C ALA A 81 13.29 7.14 -1.94
N ASP A 82 12.86 5.88 -1.78
CA ASP A 82 12.88 4.90 -2.87
C ASP A 82 11.88 5.25 -3.97
N CYS A 83 10.64 5.58 -3.60
CA CYS A 83 9.64 6.01 -4.58
C CYS A 83 10.05 7.31 -5.27
N ARG A 84 10.65 8.25 -4.52
CA ARG A 84 11.19 9.50 -5.10
C ARG A 84 12.29 9.21 -6.11
N ARG A 85 13.21 8.28 -5.81
CA ARG A 85 14.28 7.88 -6.73
C ARG A 85 13.71 7.31 -8.02
N GLU A 86 12.72 6.43 -7.95
CA GLU A 86 12.05 5.86 -9.13
C GLU A 86 11.36 6.93 -9.98
N ILE A 87 10.63 7.86 -9.36
CA ILE A 87 9.98 8.98 -10.07
C ILE A 87 10.99 9.82 -10.84
N LEU A 88 12.21 10.00 -10.31
CA LEU A 88 13.23 10.87 -10.86
C LEU A 88 14.23 10.16 -11.78
N SER A 89 14.24 8.84 -11.83
CA SER A 89 15.19 8.04 -12.62
C SER A 89 14.64 7.73 -13.99
N ALA A 90 15.23 8.30 -15.04
CA ALA A 90 14.75 8.14 -16.43
C ALA A 90 14.69 6.68 -16.93
N GLY A 91 15.46 5.77 -16.35
CA GLY A 91 15.43 4.34 -16.67
C GLY A 91 14.37 3.53 -15.91
N ASP A 92 13.67 4.14 -14.95
CA ASP A 92 12.66 3.46 -14.15
C ASP A 92 11.29 3.48 -14.87
N ARG A 93 10.54 2.37 -14.77
CA ARG A 93 9.20 2.26 -15.36
C ARG A 93 8.17 3.24 -14.75
N ARG A 94 8.50 3.84 -13.61
CA ARG A 94 7.71 4.88 -12.91
C ARG A 94 8.31 6.28 -13.06
N TYR A 95 9.26 6.46 -13.96
CA TYR A 95 9.80 7.78 -14.26
C TYR A 95 8.69 8.78 -14.57
N GLY A 96 8.67 9.91 -13.87
CA GLY A 96 7.66 10.95 -14.01
C GLY A 96 6.24 10.57 -13.53
N TYR A 97 6.02 9.37 -13.00
CA TYR A 97 4.71 8.92 -12.53
C TYR A 97 4.46 9.38 -11.09
N ALA A 98 3.72 10.45 -10.92
CA ALA A 98 3.53 11.11 -9.63
C ALA A 98 2.70 10.31 -8.61
N PHE A 99 1.90 9.32 -9.05
CA PHE A 99 1.12 8.46 -8.15
C PHE A 99 1.91 7.23 -7.64
N THR A 100 3.23 7.24 -7.81
CA THR A 100 4.12 6.19 -7.32
C THR A 100 4.07 6.09 -5.80
N ASN A 101 3.89 4.87 -5.30
CA ASN A 101 3.80 4.57 -3.87
C ASN A 101 4.33 3.16 -3.56
N CYS A 102 4.46 2.85 -2.28
CA CYS A 102 4.74 1.52 -1.74
C CYS A 102 4.25 1.44 -0.29
N THR A 103 4.43 0.31 0.38
CA THR A 103 4.04 0.13 1.79
C THR A 103 4.76 1.10 2.73
N ASN A 104 6.02 1.49 2.44
CA ASN A 104 6.75 2.48 3.24
C ASN A 104 6.18 3.91 3.14
N CYS A 105 5.52 4.25 2.02
CA CYS A 105 4.77 5.50 1.88
C CYS A 105 3.41 5.43 2.58
N GLY A 106 2.98 4.23 2.96
CA GLY A 106 1.72 3.97 3.63
C GLY A 106 0.48 4.15 2.75
N PRO A 107 -0.69 4.02 3.36
CA PRO A 107 -1.96 4.22 2.69
C PRO A 107 -2.14 5.65 2.19
N ARG A 108 -3.16 5.86 1.36
CA ARG A 108 -3.56 7.18 0.86
C ARG A 108 -4.99 7.48 1.31
N TYR A 109 -5.14 8.41 2.25
CA TYR A 109 -6.43 8.85 2.75
C TYR A 109 -7.33 9.32 1.60
N SER A 110 -6.77 10.10 0.69
CA SER A 110 -7.49 10.73 -0.42
C SER A 110 -8.17 9.77 -1.41
N ILE A 111 -7.78 8.48 -1.41
CA ILE A 111 -8.40 7.49 -2.30
C ILE A 111 -9.42 6.58 -1.60
N ILE A 112 -9.56 6.67 -0.27
CA ILE A 112 -10.40 5.76 0.53
C ILE A 112 -11.88 6.01 0.25
N ARG A 113 -12.63 4.94 0.00
CA ARG A 113 -14.09 4.94 -0.13
C ARG A 113 -14.78 4.17 1.00
N GLY A 114 -14.02 3.32 1.69
CA GLY A 114 -14.51 2.51 2.79
C GLY A 114 -13.37 1.81 3.51
N VAL A 115 -13.68 1.16 4.62
CA VAL A 115 -12.75 0.36 5.42
C VAL A 115 -13.26 -1.08 5.50
N PRO A 116 -12.36 -2.08 5.55
CA PRO A 116 -10.90 -1.99 5.65
C PRO A 116 -10.23 -1.33 4.43
N TYR A 117 -8.96 -0.89 4.58
CA TYR A 117 -8.19 -0.27 3.50
C TYR A 117 -7.74 -1.33 2.49
N ASP A 118 -8.66 -1.80 1.67
CA ASP A 118 -8.43 -2.75 0.59
C ASP A 118 -8.74 -2.13 -0.76
N ARG A 119 -8.02 -2.53 -1.82
CA ARG A 119 -8.14 -1.93 -3.15
C ARG A 119 -9.58 -1.82 -3.67
N PRO A 120 -10.49 -2.81 -3.50
CA PRO A 120 -11.88 -2.68 -3.89
C PRO A 120 -12.64 -1.54 -3.19
N LEU A 121 -12.19 -1.16 -1.99
CA LEU A 121 -12.77 -0.08 -1.18
C LEU A 121 -12.01 1.26 -1.35
N THR A 122 -11.29 1.41 -2.44
CA THR A 122 -10.58 2.63 -2.83
C THR A 122 -10.97 3.09 -4.23
N SER A 123 -10.62 4.33 -4.60
CA SER A 123 -10.74 4.80 -5.98
C SER A 123 -9.87 4.02 -6.98
N MET A 124 -8.89 3.24 -6.48
CA MET A 124 -8.04 2.40 -7.31
C MET A 124 -8.73 1.11 -7.81
N ALA A 125 -9.91 0.78 -7.30
CA ALA A 125 -10.71 -0.36 -7.79
C ALA A 125 -10.97 -0.31 -9.30
N MET A 126 -11.09 0.89 -9.88
CA MET A 126 -11.31 1.10 -11.31
C MET A 126 -10.05 0.97 -12.18
N PHE A 127 -8.88 0.77 -11.58
CA PHE A 127 -7.58 0.65 -12.27
C PHE A 127 -7.00 -0.76 -12.10
N PRO A 128 -7.35 -1.74 -12.97
CA PRO A 128 -6.76 -3.07 -12.92
C PRO A 128 -5.24 -2.99 -13.07
N MET A 129 -4.51 -3.72 -12.23
CA MET A 129 -3.05 -3.73 -12.31
C MET A 129 -2.58 -4.40 -13.59
N CYS A 130 -1.56 -3.82 -14.24
CA CYS A 130 -0.84 -4.51 -15.30
C CYS A 130 -0.03 -5.69 -14.73
N PRO A 131 0.41 -6.67 -15.56
CA PRO A 131 1.12 -7.85 -15.06
C PRO A 131 2.37 -7.52 -14.23
N ALA A 132 3.06 -6.43 -14.53
CA ALA A 132 4.24 -6.01 -13.76
C ALA A 132 3.86 -5.47 -12.37
N CYS A 133 2.81 -4.65 -12.27
CA CYS A 133 2.30 -4.19 -10.98
C CYS A 133 1.69 -5.32 -10.16
N GLN A 134 1.03 -6.29 -10.81
CA GLN A 134 0.47 -7.45 -10.14
C GLN A 134 1.57 -8.31 -9.52
N ARG A 135 2.67 -8.58 -10.24
CA ARG A 135 3.81 -9.33 -9.68
C ARG A 135 4.40 -8.67 -8.44
N GLU A 136 4.59 -7.33 -8.45
CA GLU A 136 5.05 -6.60 -7.27
C GLU A 136 4.07 -6.68 -6.11
N TYR A 137 2.77 -6.64 -6.40
CA TYR A 137 1.73 -6.75 -5.39
C TYR A 137 1.66 -8.12 -4.74
N ASP A 138 1.97 -9.18 -5.48
CA ASP A 138 1.89 -10.57 -5.03
C ASP A 138 3.21 -11.09 -4.43
N ASP A 139 4.36 -10.43 -4.67
CA ASP A 139 5.66 -10.87 -4.15
C ASP A 139 5.89 -10.34 -2.72
N PRO A 140 5.92 -11.22 -1.70
CA PRO A 140 6.13 -10.81 -0.32
C PRO A 140 7.52 -10.17 -0.05
N ARG A 141 8.46 -10.26 -1.00
CA ARG A 141 9.77 -9.60 -0.91
C ARG A 141 9.80 -8.23 -1.58
N ASP A 142 8.74 -7.88 -2.33
CA ASP A 142 8.65 -6.57 -2.94
C ASP A 142 8.06 -5.55 -1.94
N ARG A 143 8.61 -4.34 -1.93
CA ARG A 143 8.09 -3.23 -1.09
C ARG A 143 6.70 -2.73 -1.50
N ARG A 144 6.11 -3.29 -2.56
CA ARG A 144 4.71 -3.09 -2.98
C ARG A 144 3.81 -4.26 -2.71
N PHE A 145 4.31 -5.25 -1.95
CA PHE A 145 3.49 -6.36 -1.51
C PHE A 145 2.24 -5.84 -0.80
N HIS A 146 1.07 -6.20 -1.31
CA HIS A 146 -0.23 -5.71 -0.83
C HIS A 146 -0.36 -4.17 -0.70
N ALA A 147 0.45 -3.39 -1.41
CA ALA A 147 0.27 -1.94 -1.48
C ALA A 147 -0.99 -1.61 -2.30
N GLN A 148 -2.09 -1.32 -1.64
CA GLN A 148 -3.41 -1.15 -2.27
C GLN A 148 -3.45 -0.10 -3.39
N PRO A 149 -2.71 1.04 -3.32
CA PRO A 149 -2.64 2.01 -4.41
C PRO A 149 -1.63 1.67 -5.51
N ASN A 150 -0.98 0.46 -5.48
CA ASN A 150 0.06 0.12 -6.46
C ASN A 150 -0.43 0.29 -7.91
N ALA A 151 0.32 1.04 -8.69
CA ALA A 151 0.09 1.31 -10.10
C ALA A 151 1.36 1.83 -10.80
N CYS A 152 1.28 2.02 -12.11
CA CYS A 152 2.28 2.74 -12.91
C CYS A 152 1.58 3.53 -14.02
N ALA A 153 2.33 4.26 -14.83
CA ALA A 153 1.78 5.07 -15.91
C ALA A 153 0.93 4.28 -16.94
N VAL A 154 1.12 2.95 -17.02
CA VAL A 154 0.36 2.07 -17.93
C VAL A 154 -1.01 1.69 -17.37
N CYS A 155 -1.12 1.48 -16.06
CA CYS A 155 -2.32 0.89 -15.45
C CYS A 155 -2.99 1.76 -14.39
N GLY A 156 -2.41 2.88 -14.01
CA GLY A 156 -2.93 3.78 -13.00
C GLY A 156 -3.55 5.06 -13.54
N PRO A 157 -3.97 5.96 -12.66
CA PRO A 157 -4.51 7.26 -13.04
C PRO A 157 -3.50 8.10 -13.82
N ALA A 158 -4.01 8.97 -14.66
CA ALA A 158 -3.23 9.93 -15.44
C ALA A 158 -3.78 11.35 -15.26
N TYR A 159 -2.91 12.34 -15.41
CA TYR A 159 -3.32 13.74 -15.43
C TYR A 159 -3.99 14.12 -16.74
N ARG A 160 -4.93 15.03 -16.67
CA ARG A 160 -5.48 15.76 -17.83
C ARG A 160 -5.50 17.24 -17.50
N LEU A 161 -5.07 18.06 -18.43
CA LEU A 161 -5.25 19.50 -18.35
C LEU A 161 -6.60 19.88 -18.93
N LEU A 162 -7.39 20.63 -18.18
CA LEU A 162 -8.64 21.23 -18.65
C LEU A 162 -8.46 22.74 -18.67
N VAL A 163 -8.79 23.37 -19.78
CA VAL A 163 -8.84 24.83 -19.90
C VAL A 163 -10.28 25.20 -20.29
N ALA A 164 -10.91 26.00 -19.46
CA ALA A 164 -12.34 26.33 -19.60
C ALA A 164 -13.24 25.09 -19.78
N GLY A 165 -12.93 24.00 -19.07
CA GLY A 165 -13.66 22.74 -19.14
C GLY A 165 -13.32 21.82 -20.32
N ALA A 166 -12.52 22.26 -21.28
CA ALA A 166 -12.11 21.46 -22.44
C ALA A 166 -10.74 20.79 -22.21
N ALA A 167 -10.63 19.49 -22.51
CA ALA A 167 -9.36 18.76 -22.41
C ALA A 167 -8.37 19.26 -23.46
N GLN A 168 -7.15 19.53 -23.01
CA GLN A 168 -6.03 19.94 -23.86
C GLN A 168 -5.18 18.75 -24.25
N ALA A 169 -4.71 18.75 -25.50
CA ALA A 169 -3.72 17.76 -25.98
C ALA A 169 -2.32 18.09 -25.46
N GLY A 170 -1.45 17.06 -25.37
CA GLY A 170 -0.06 17.19 -25.00
C GLY A 170 0.22 16.79 -23.54
N ASP A 171 1.42 17.14 -23.05
CA ASP A 171 1.81 16.85 -21.67
C ASP A 171 1.16 17.84 -20.69
N PRO A 172 0.22 17.38 -19.85
CA PRO A 172 -0.51 18.25 -18.93
C PRO A 172 0.40 18.87 -17.86
N LEU A 173 1.46 18.17 -17.42
CA LEU A 173 2.38 18.69 -16.42
C LEU A 173 3.31 19.77 -16.99
N ALA A 174 3.78 19.60 -18.23
CA ALA A 174 4.58 20.62 -18.88
C ALA A 174 3.76 21.88 -19.12
N ALA A 175 2.51 21.73 -19.52
CA ALA A 175 1.60 22.86 -19.71
C ALA A 175 1.27 23.58 -18.37
N ALA A 176 0.99 22.83 -17.32
CA ALA A 176 0.76 23.37 -15.99
C ALA A 176 1.99 24.14 -15.46
N ARG A 177 3.20 23.61 -15.65
CA ARG A 177 4.45 24.30 -15.26
C ARG A 177 4.60 25.65 -15.98
N ARG A 178 4.26 25.74 -17.26
CA ARG A 178 4.30 27.02 -18.00
C ARG A 178 3.34 28.03 -17.40
N VAL A 179 2.09 27.62 -17.18
CA VAL A 179 1.08 28.53 -16.56
C VAL A 179 1.57 29.10 -15.24
N VAL A 180 2.10 28.25 -14.36
CA VAL A 180 2.62 28.70 -13.06
C VAL A 180 3.86 29.57 -13.22
N ALA A 181 4.78 29.26 -14.14
CA ALA A 181 5.97 30.07 -14.40
C ALA A 181 5.64 31.46 -14.96
N GLU A 182 4.52 31.59 -15.66
CA GLU A 182 4.00 32.85 -16.21
C GLU A 182 3.13 33.63 -15.19
N GLY A 183 3.04 33.14 -13.95
CA GLY A 183 2.26 33.78 -12.88
C GLY A 183 0.76 33.45 -12.92
N GLY A 184 0.33 32.47 -13.70
CA GLY A 184 -1.02 31.99 -13.75
C GLY A 184 -1.39 31.07 -12.57
N ILE A 185 -2.69 30.82 -12.41
CA ILE A 185 -3.27 29.94 -11.38
C ILE A 185 -3.85 28.71 -12.10
N LEU A 186 -3.67 27.51 -11.48
CA LEU A 186 -4.21 26.22 -11.94
C LEU A 186 -5.41 25.82 -11.09
#